data_9271d872f4250264f5d980ea30e37f75
#
_entry.id   9271d872f4250264f5d980ea30e37f75
#
_cell.length_a   1.000
_cell.length_b   1.000
_cell.length_c   1.000
_cell.angle_alpha   90.00
_cell.angle_beta   90.00
_cell.angle_gamma   90.00
#
_symmetry.space_group_name_H-M   'P 1'
#
loop_
_entity.id
_entity.type
_entity.pdbx_description
1 polymer ?
#
loop_
_entity_poly.entity_id
_entity_poly.type
_entity_poly.pdbx_seq_one_letter_code
_entity_poly.pdbx_strand_id
1 'polypeptide(L)'
;MNNYKFRIIYGEYQGLEKKAIDFVSRGVSEYINYALPATKADKITDELLKETNLIIIGTTESNALLKKLSDDGIYKNADKEEGFSIKVTKSAFDESAQMIIISGYDSHGVMYGAAEFSQYFIGDTEVTYVNMFFLRNGFTTGELPEYEYISSPSIKQRGLWTWGHVIYDYRKYIRNMAQLKMNTLIVWNDFEPINIEDIIKEAHDYGIRIYLGFSWGWNEARKENGGLDISNEETLTKIQDIIISKYRNDYARLDIDGIYFQSFTETKDDSINNVVIAERVVKLVNQTAAELYKTNPDLLLMFGLHATSVTEKLEYIAKTDERIMIVWEDCGAFPYNYIPEKIENYDETCELSKKIAVLRGKNDNFGVVTKGLICLDWETFKHIRDRFVMGEQSERFIKNRLVEKKKFWNYINSHWLNNADYAYNMVKLLKNANENTLITALVEDGMFEEQIFFAAALYAEMLWDTEKTSQELIRKVSIRKDVEF
;
A
#
# COMPACT_ATOMS: atom_id res chain seq x y z
N MET A 1 27.94 -29.59 14.51
CA MET A 1 26.73 -29.16 13.81
C MET A 1 25.56 -29.81 14.51
N ASN A 2 24.72 -29.03 15.14
CA ASN A 2 23.53 -29.53 15.78
C ASN A 2 22.43 -29.68 14.74
N ASN A 3 21.84 -30.86 14.58
CA ASN A 3 20.75 -31.11 13.61
C ASN A 3 19.36 -30.74 14.21
N TYR A 4 19.31 -29.69 15.02
CA TYR A 4 18.06 -29.28 15.63
C TYR A 4 17.08 -28.73 14.57
N LYS A 5 15.85 -29.22 14.63
CA LYS A 5 14.77 -28.75 13.74
C LYS A 5 14.23 -27.41 14.22
N PHE A 6 13.83 -26.57 13.29
CA PHE A 6 13.09 -25.36 13.61
C PHE A 6 11.67 -25.66 14.06
N ARG A 7 11.14 -24.83 14.96
CA ARG A 7 9.78 -24.87 15.49
C ARG A 7 9.25 -23.43 15.66
N ILE A 8 8.04 -23.17 15.20
CA ILE A 8 7.35 -21.91 15.46
C ILE A 8 6.76 -21.92 16.87
N ILE A 9 7.01 -20.85 17.64
CA ILE A 9 6.33 -20.54 18.89
C ILE A 9 5.51 -19.29 18.66
N TYR A 10 4.20 -19.42 18.64
CA TYR A 10 3.29 -18.35 18.29
C TYR A 10 2.41 -17.90 19.47
N GLY A 11 1.97 -16.64 19.43
CA GLY A 11 0.99 -16.10 20.35
C GLY A 11 -0.42 -16.54 19.97
N GLU A 12 -1.00 -15.91 18.96
CA GLU A 12 -2.33 -16.24 18.46
C GLU A 12 -2.29 -16.68 16.99
N TYR A 13 -3.17 -17.65 16.61
CA TYR A 13 -3.32 -18.10 15.22
C TYR A 13 -4.62 -17.55 14.63
N GLN A 14 -4.73 -16.22 14.63
CA GLN A 14 -5.87 -15.48 14.08
C GLN A 14 -5.43 -14.09 13.57
N GLY A 15 -6.28 -13.46 12.74
CA GLY A 15 -6.03 -12.12 12.20
C GLY A 15 -4.65 -11.99 11.54
N LEU A 16 -3.98 -10.87 11.78
CA LEU A 16 -2.68 -10.56 11.17
C LEU A 16 -1.53 -11.42 11.72
N GLU A 17 -1.58 -11.88 12.97
CA GLU A 17 -0.59 -12.83 13.48
C GLU A 17 -0.64 -14.16 12.73
N LYS A 18 -1.83 -14.64 12.35
CA LYS A 18 -1.96 -15.80 11.47
C LYS A 18 -1.29 -15.57 10.12
N LYS A 19 -1.49 -14.39 9.51
CA LYS A 19 -0.82 -14.05 8.23
C LYS A 19 0.70 -14.04 8.39
N ALA A 20 1.21 -13.52 9.52
CA ALA A 20 2.63 -13.56 9.86
C ALA A 20 3.19 -14.99 9.91
N ILE A 21 2.52 -15.88 10.64
CA ILE A 21 2.90 -17.29 10.76
C ILE A 21 2.90 -17.96 9.39
N ASP A 22 1.87 -17.68 8.56
CA ASP A 22 1.75 -18.22 7.21
C ASP A 22 2.90 -17.73 6.30
N PHE A 23 3.32 -16.46 6.39
CA PHE A 23 4.48 -15.93 5.65
C PHE A 23 5.77 -16.63 6.04
N VAL A 24 6.05 -16.72 7.33
CA VAL A 24 7.26 -17.38 7.84
C VAL A 24 7.25 -18.87 7.48
N SER A 25 6.14 -19.55 7.69
CA SER A 25 6.01 -20.99 7.36
C SER A 25 6.31 -21.25 5.88
N ARG A 26 5.77 -20.44 4.97
CA ARG A 26 6.03 -20.58 3.53
C ARG A 26 7.50 -20.29 3.20
N GLY A 27 8.04 -19.18 3.71
CA GLY A 27 9.42 -18.79 3.45
C GLY A 27 10.44 -19.83 3.93
N VAL A 28 10.26 -20.36 5.13
CA VAL A 28 11.16 -21.38 5.71
C VAL A 28 10.98 -22.75 5.06
N SER A 29 9.75 -23.14 4.73
CA SER A 29 9.45 -24.47 4.15
C SER A 29 10.14 -24.76 2.82
N GLU A 30 10.59 -23.73 2.12
CA GLU A 30 11.36 -23.88 0.87
C GLU A 30 12.78 -24.44 1.11
N TYR A 31 13.29 -24.35 2.34
CA TYR A 31 14.67 -24.71 2.70
C TYR A 31 14.78 -25.89 3.67
N ILE A 32 13.67 -26.38 4.17
CA ILE A 32 13.62 -27.53 5.08
C ILE A 32 12.87 -28.69 4.43
N ASN A 33 13.22 -29.93 4.83
CA ASN A 33 12.63 -31.16 4.27
C ASN A 33 11.61 -31.82 5.20
N TYR A 34 11.05 -31.05 6.14
CA TYR A 34 10.04 -31.53 7.10
C TYR A 34 8.94 -30.47 7.26
N ALA A 35 7.77 -30.89 7.72
CA ALA A 35 6.70 -29.96 8.08
C ALA A 35 7.14 -29.16 9.30
N LEU A 36 7.14 -27.83 9.20
CA LEU A 36 7.53 -26.92 10.27
C LEU A 36 6.54 -27.01 11.45
N PRO A 37 6.95 -27.60 12.61
CA PRO A 37 6.02 -27.74 13.72
C PRO A 37 5.75 -26.38 14.37
N ALA A 38 4.54 -26.20 14.91
CA ALA A 38 4.13 -24.99 15.59
C ALA A 38 3.52 -25.32 16.97
N THR A 39 3.85 -24.52 17.98
CA THR A 39 3.35 -24.67 19.35
C THR A 39 2.90 -23.29 19.87
N LYS A 40 1.72 -23.23 20.49
CA LYS A 40 1.26 -21.99 21.14
C LYS A 40 2.12 -21.73 22.38
N ALA A 41 2.47 -20.46 22.61
CA ALA A 41 3.41 -20.06 23.66
C ALA A 41 3.00 -20.48 25.08
N ASP A 42 1.68 -20.53 25.37
CA ASP A 42 1.12 -21.00 26.65
C ASP A 42 1.21 -22.52 26.87
N LYS A 43 1.55 -23.28 25.82
CA LYS A 43 1.67 -24.74 25.84
C LYS A 43 3.11 -25.24 25.73
N ILE A 44 4.09 -24.32 25.71
CA ILE A 44 5.48 -24.70 25.58
C ILE A 44 6.02 -25.27 26.92
N THR A 45 6.85 -26.30 26.82
CA THR A 45 7.53 -26.88 27.97
C THR A 45 9.04 -26.58 27.94
N ASP A 46 9.70 -26.64 29.08
CA ASP A 46 11.16 -26.46 29.16
C ASP A 46 11.92 -27.46 28.29
N GLU A 47 11.39 -28.65 28.10
CA GLU A 47 11.98 -29.68 27.23
C GLU A 47 11.91 -29.25 25.74
N LEU A 48 10.79 -28.64 25.31
CA LEU A 48 10.64 -28.15 23.95
C LEU A 48 11.47 -26.90 23.63
N LEU A 49 11.91 -26.17 24.67
CA LEU A 49 12.81 -25.01 24.52
C LEU A 49 14.27 -25.43 24.33
N LYS A 50 14.61 -26.64 24.72
CA LYS A 50 15.94 -27.24 24.55
C LYS A 50 15.98 -28.12 23.32
N GLU A 51 17.14 -28.31 22.74
CA GLU A 51 17.34 -29.18 21.55
C GLU A 51 16.45 -28.82 20.36
N THR A 52 16.06 -27.52 20.22
CA THR A 52 15.17 -27.01 19.17
C THR A 52 15.62 -25.63 18.74
N ASN A 53 15.70 -25.40 17.44
CA ASN A 53 15.81 -24.04 16.90
C ASN A 53 14.43 -23.40 16.95
N LEU A 54 14.33 -22.18 17.48
CA LEU A 54 13.05 -21.53 17.73
C LEU A 54 12.79 -20.39 16.74
N ILE A 55 11.54 -20.26 16.28
CA ILE A 55 11.02 -19.09 15.56
C ILE A 55 9.86 -18.56 16.39
N ILE A 56 10.07 -17.46 17.11
CA ILE A 56 9.11 -16.92 18.07
C ILE A 56 8.41 -15.72 17.44
N ILE A 57 7.09 -15.81 17.27
CA ILE A 57 6.29 -14.83 16.53
C ILE A 57 5.14 -14.32 17.41
N GLY A 58 4.89 -13.00 17.37
CA GLY A 58 3.75 -12.36 18.05
C GLY A 58 4.06 -10.97 18.55
N THR A 59 3.19 -10.46 19.41
CA THR A 59 3.44 -9.27 20.24
C THR A 59 3.84 -9.70 21.66
N THR A 60 4.33 -8.77 22.46
CA THR A 60 4.58 -9.04 23.89
C THR A 60 3.29 -9.29 24.69
N GLU A 61 2.13 -8.92 24.15
CA GLU A 61 0.81 -9.17 24.74
C GLU A 61 0.27 -10.55 24.37
N SER A 62 0.42 -10.95 23.11
CA SER A 62 -0.11 -12.23 22.61
C SER A 62 0.78 -13.42 22.91
N ASN A 63 2.10 -13.20 23.12
CA ASN A 63 3.11 -14.25 23.29
C ASN A 63 3.91 -14.02 24.57
N ALA A 64 3.58 -14.78 25.62
CA ALA A 64 4.22 -14.68 26.93
C ALA A 64 5.74 -14.96 26.90
N LEU A 65 6.21 -15.77 25.93
CA LEU A 65 7.64 -16.02 25.77
C LEU A 65 8.35 -14.77 25.22
N LEU A 66 7.76 -14.05 24.27
CA LEU A 66 8.29 -12.77 23.78
C LEU A 66 8.36 -11.75 24.92
N LYS A 67 7.31 -11.67 25.74
CA LYS A 67 7.30 -10.79 26.90
C LYS A 67 8.48 -11.08 27.83
N LYS A 68 8.67 -12.35 28.20
CA LYS A 68 9.80 -12.78 29.05
C LYS A 68 11.16 -12.42 28.44
N LEU A 69 11.37 -12.73 27.16
CA LEU A 69 12.64 -12.43 26.46
C LEU A 69 12.92 -10.92 26.35
N SER A 70 11.88 -10.11 26.22
CA SER A 70 12.00 -8.65 26.25
C SER A 70 12.34 -8.14 27.66
N ASP A 71 11.64 -8.64 28.68
CA ASP A 71 11.88 -8.28 30.09
C ASP A 71 13.31 -8.68 30.53
N ASP A 72 13.82 -9.81 30.03
CA ASP A 72 15.20 -10.31 30.28
C ASP A 72 16.25 -9.55 29.42
N GLY A 73 15.85 -8.60 28.57
CA GLY A 73 16.75 -7.79 27.75
C GLY A 73 17.41 -8.55 26.59
N ILE A 74 16.87 -9.71 26.21
CA ILE A 74 17.40 -10.53 25.10
C ILE A 74 17.19 -9.85 23.75
N TYR A 75 16.08 -9.12 23.57
CA TYR A 75 15.81 -8.29 22.40
C TYR A 75 15.09 -7.01 22.80
N LYS A 76 15.12 -6.00 21.92
CA LYS A 76 14.38 -4.76 22.06
C LYS A 76 13.15 -4.81 21.13
N ASN A 77 11.96 -4.58 21.69
CA ASN A 77 10.75 -4.47 20.88
C ASN A 77 10.68 -3.12 20.13
N ALA A 78 9.93 -3.06 19.04
CA ALA A 78 9.58 -1.78 18.39
C ALA A 78 8.73 -0.92 19.32
N ASP A 79 8.86 0.40 19.21
CA ASP A 79 8.21 1.39 20.09
C ASP A 79 7.16 2.26 19.39
N LYS A 80 6.85 1.96 18.11
CA LYS A 80 5.89 2.71 17.30
C LYS A 80 4.88 1.78 16.64
N GLU A 81 3.68 2.30 16.40
CA GLU A 81 2.62 1.63 15.64
C GLU A 81 3.14 1.02 14.34
N GLU A 82 2.65 -0.16 14.00
CA GLU A 82 3.07 -0.97 12.83
C GLU A 82 4.57 -1.34 12.82
N GLY A 83 5.33 -0.96 13.83
CA GLY A 83 6.76 -1.28 13.95
C GLY A 83 7.00 -2.74 14.33
N PHE A 84 8.16 -3.24 13.94
CA PHE A 84 8.59 -4.61 14.24
C PHE A 84 10.06 -4.70 14.65
N SER A 85 10.39 -5.81 15.29
CA SER A 85 11.75 -6.21 15.63
C SER A 85 12.00 -7.63 15.14
N ILE A 86 13.13 -7.83 14.48
CA ILE A 86 13.64 -9.15 14.08
C ILE A 86 14.99 -9.33 14.75
N LYS A 87 15.19 -10.46 15.44
CA LYS A 87 16.50 -10.83 15.99
C LYS A 87 16.79 -12.29 15.75
N VAL A 88 17.98 -12.58 15.22
CA VAL A 88 18.52 -13.93 15.08
C VAL A 88 19.76 -14.03 15.97
N THR A 89 19.75 -14.98 16.88
CA THR A 89 20.82 -15.16 17.86
C THR A 89 20.85 -16.59 18.36
N LYS A 90 21.81 -16.92 19.21
CA LYS A 90 21.79 -18.16 19.97
C LYS A 90 20.58 -18.22 20.90
N SER A 91 20.04 -19.40 21.10
CA SER A 91 18.87 -19.59 21.96
C SER A 91 19.26 -19.25 23.42
N ALA A 92 18.39 -18.52 24.12
CA ALA A 92 18.51 -18.26 25.54
C ALA A 92 18.29 -19.51 26.42
N PHE A 93 17.83 -20.63 25.82
CA PHE A 93 17.47 -21.87 26.52
C PHE A 93 18.46 -23.01 26.27
N ASP A 94 19.21 -22.93 25.16
CA ASP A 94 20.25 -23.91 24.79
C ASP A 94 21.27 -23.24 23.87
N GLU A 95 22.50 -23.07 24.37
CA GLU A 95 23.57 -22.37 23.62
C GLU A 95 23.94 -23.03 22.27
N SER A 96 23.57 -24.30 22.09
CA SER A 96 23.80 -25.03 20.85
C SER A 96 22.68 -24.84 19.80
N ALA A 97 21.57 -24.23 20.21
CA ALA A 97 20.42 -23.92 19.34
C ALA A 97 20.39 -22.44 18.92
N GLN A 98 19.64 -22.14 17.89
CA GLN A 98 19.36 -20.78 17.43
C GLN A 98 17.93 -20.34 17.75
N MET A 99 17.77 -19.04 17.87
CA MET A 99 16.48 -18.40 18.11
C MET A 99 16.29 -17.24 17.15
N ILE A 100 15.13 -17.23 16.49
CA ILE A 100 14.64 -16.16 15.64
C ILE A 100 13.45 -15.54 16.37
N ILE A 101 13.52 -14.25 16.62
CA ILE A 101 12.45 -13.46 17.21
C ILE A 101 11.86 -12.57 16.10
N ILE A 102 10.55 -12.62 15.92
CA ILE A 102 9.79 -11.73 15.06
C ILE A 102 8.67 -11.13 15.91
N SER A 103 8.90 -9.93 16.41
CA SER A 103 7.98 -9.25 17.33
C SER A 103 7.45 -7.97 16.71
N GLY A 104 6.17 -7.66 16.91
CA GLY A 104 5.56 -6.40 16.51
C GLY A 104 5.18 -5.55 17.70
N TYR A 105 5.14 -4.22 17.52
CA TYR A 105 4.48 -3.30 18.44
C TYR A 105 3.00 -3.67 18.59
N ASP A 106 2.38 -3.99 17.45
CA ASP A 106 1.01 -4.45 17.27
C ASP A 106 0.96 -5.61 16.26
N SER A 107 -0.22 -6.11 15.96
CA SER A 107 -0.40 -7.24 15.02
C SER A 107 -0.02 -6.90 13.57
N HIS A 108 -0.11 -5.61 13.14
CA HIS A 108 0.43 -5.18 11.85
C HIS A 108 1.95 -5.29 11.83
N GLY A 109 2.62 -4.82 12.90
CA GLY A 109 4.06 -4.95 13.06
C GLY A 109 4.52 -6.41 13.02
N VAL A 110 3.78 -7.35 13.63
CA VAL A 110 4.09 -8.79 13.54
C VAL A 110 4.04 -9.26 12.08
N MET A 111 2.99 -8.90 11.33
CA MET A 111 2.85 -9.30 9.93
C MET A 111 3.94 -8.67 9.04
N TYR A 112 4.25 -7.40 9.23
CA TYR A 112 5.30 -6.71 8.48
C TYR A 112 6.71 -7.23 8.82
N GLY A 113 6.96 -7.56 10.09
CA GLY A 113 8.19 -8.23 10.50
C GLY A 113 8.36 -9.60 9.88
N ALA A 114 7.26 -10.37 9.78
CA ALA A 114 7.26 -11.66 9.10
C ALA A 114 7.49 -11.53 7.58
N ALA A 115 6.91 -10.51 6.93
CA ALA A 115 7.16 -10.21 5.53
C ALA A 115 8.63 -9.80 5.30
N GLU A 116 9.18 -8.90 6.14
CA GLU A 116 10.58 -8.49 6.10
C GLU A 116 11.51 -9.68 6.27
N PHE A 117 11.28 -10.52 7.28
CA PHE A 117 12.07 -11.73 7.52
C PHE A 117 12.04 -12.66 6.30
N SER A 118 10.85 -12.93 5.76
CA SER A 118 10.67 -13.89 4.68
C SER A 118 11.26 -13.43 3.35
N GLN A 119 11.24 -12.12 3.07
CA GLN A 119 11.65 -11.59 1.78
C GLN A 119 13.09 -11.06 1.77
N TYR A 120 13.53 -10.46 2.87
CA TYR A 120 14.87 -9.86 2.95
C TYR A 120 15.87 -10.73 3.70
N PHE A 121 15.59 -11.11 4.95
CA PHE A 121 16.55 -11.92 5.71
C PHE A 121 16.79 -13.27 5.06
N ILE A 122 15.74 -14.00 4.67
CA ILE A 122 15.89 -15.30 4.00
C ILE A 122 16.60 -15.11 2.66
N GLY A 123 16.28 -14.06 1.89
CA GLY A 123 16.94 -13.75 0.63
C GLY A 123 18.43 -13.50 0.81
N ASP A 124 18.82 -12.68 1.78
CA ASP A 124 20.23 -12.35 2.08
C ASP A 124 21.05 -13.54 2.62
N THR A 125 20.39 -14.52 3.25
CA THR A 125 21.07 -15.72 3.75
C THR A 125 21.31 -16.79 2.70
N GLU A 126 20.81 -16.62 1.49
CA GLU A 126 21.14 -17.51 0.37
C GLU A 126 22.59 -17.36 -0.06
N VAL A 127 23.28 -18.48 -0.14
CA VAL A 127 24.67 -18.50 -0.58
C VAL A 127 24.81 -19.32 -1.85
N THR A 128 25.18 -18.65 -2.93
CA THR A 128 25.47 -19.31 -4.22
C THR A 128 26.98 -19.56 -4.32
N TYR A 129 27.37 -20.82 -4.51
CA TYR A 129 28.77 -21.18 -4.69
C TYR A 129 29.20 -21.03 -6.15
N VAL A 130 30.36 -20.40 -6.35
CA VAL A 130 30.94 -20.10 -7.66
C VAL A 130 31.20 -21.34 -8.53
N ASN A 131 31.31 -22.50 -7.91
CA ASN A 131 31.53 -23.77 -8.62
C ASN A 131 30.27 -24.50 -9.05
N MET A 132 29.16 -23.79 -9.15
CA MET A 132 27.90 -24.19 -9.79
C MET A 132 27.09 -25.30 -9.12
N PHE A 133 27.42 -25.78 -7.95
CA PHE A 133 26.77 -27.00 -7.46
C PHE A 133 25.75 -26.79 -6.34
N PHE A 134 25.74 -25.64 -5.64
CA PHE A 134 24.84 -25.51 -4.50
C PHE A 134 24.37 -24.07 -4.24
N LEU A 135 23.08 -23.87 -4.28
CA LEU A 135 22.41 -22.83 -3.52
C LEU A 135 22.23 -23.35 -2.08
N ARG A 136 22.76 -22.66 -1.08
CA ARG A 136 22.61 -23.05 0.32
C ARG A 136 21.98 -21.89 1.09
N ASN A 137 20.93 -22.20 1.80
CA ASN A 137 20.35 -21.28 2.77
C ASN A 137 20.74 -21.74 4.20
N GLY A 138 20.89 -20.81 5.13
CA GLY A 138 21.26 -21.09 6.52
C GLY A 138 20.29 -22.05 7.24
N PHE A 139 19.02 -22.11 6.84
CA PHE A 139 18.06 -23.08 7.35
C PHE A 139 18.42 -24.53 6.97
N THR A 140 19.00 -24.74 5.79
CA THR A 140 19.48 -26.06 5.34
C THR A 140 20.72 -26.48 6.10
N THR A 141 21.63 -25.55 6.39
CA THR A 141 22.88 -25.81 7.09
C THR A 141 22.74 -25.83 8.60
N GLY A 142 21.67 -25.24 9.13
CA GLY A 142 21.49 -25.01 10.57
C GLY A 142 22.39 -23.90 11.13
N GLU A 143 22.91 -23.02 10.28
CA GLU A 143 23.81 -21.92 10.64
C GLU A 143 23.30 -20.62 10.04
N LEU A 144 22.47 -19.90 10.79
CA LEU A 144 22.00 -18.56 10.41
C LEU A 144 22.97 -17.51 11.00
N PRO A 145 23.25 -16.43 10.25
CA PRO A 145 24.02 -15.31 10.77
C PRO A 145 23.27 -14.60 11.89
N GLU A 146 24.01 -14.01 12.82
CA GLU A 146 23.42 -13.08 13.80
C GLU A 146 22.83 -11.88 13.04
N TYR A 147 21.64 -11.47 13.47
CA TYR A 147 20.90 -10.38 12.84
C TYR A 147 20.05 -9.64 13.86
N GLU A 148 20.02 -8.33 13.76
CA GLU A 148 19.10 -7.51 14.54
C GLU A 148 18.60 -6.34 13.69
N TYR A 149 17.29 -6.22 13.57
CA TYR A 149 16.66 -5.17 12.78
C TYR A 149 15.35 -4.70 13.44
N ILE A 150 15.28 -3.41 13.76
CA ILE A 150 14.09 -2.78 14.32
C ILE A 150 13.68 -1.68 13.36
N SER A 151 12.40 -1.65 12.98
CA SER A 151 11.92 -0.69 12.00
C SER A 151 10.44 -0.36 12.21
N SER A 152 10.05 0.83 11.77
CA SER A 152 8.66 1.30 11.78
C SER A 152 8.42 2.23 10.58
N PRO A 153 7.17 2.38 10.11
CA PRO A 153 6.89 3.15 8.90
C PRO A 153 7.15 4.65 9.08
N SER A 154 7.75 5.25 8.06
CA SER A 154 7.90 6.71 7.96
C SER A 154 6.61 7.39 7.52
N ILE A 155 5.86 6.77 6.61
CA ILE A 155 4.56 7.24 6.12
C ILE A 155 3.47 6.35 6.71
N LYS A 156 2.56 6.92 7.52
CA LYS A 156 1.53 6.17 8.23
C LYS A 156 0.50 5.55 7.30
N GLN A 157 0.05 6.28 6.29
CA GLN A 157 -0.91 5.79 5.29
C GLN A 157 -0.19 5.70 3.95
N ARG A 158 -0.05 4.49 3.45
CA ARG A 158 0.77 4.18 2.28
C ARG A 158 0.19 3.02 1.48
N GLY A 159 0.18 3.14 0.16
CA GLY A 159 -0.43 2.08 -0.62
C GLY A 159 -0.56 2.36 -2.10
N LEU A 160 -1.64 1.86 -2.68
CA LEU A 160 -1.89 1.90 -4.10
C LEU A 160 -3.24 2.52 -4.43
N TRP A 161 -3.32 3.11 -5.60
CA TRP A 161 -4.52 3.58 -6.27
C TRP A 161 -4.61 2.86 -7.63
N THR A 162 -5.79 2.33 -7.99
CA THR A 162 -5.96 1.61 -9.25
C THR A 162 -7.41 1.58 -9.71
N TRP A 163 -7.66 1.14 -10.96
CA TRP A 163 -9.00 0.77 -11.43
C TRP A 163 -9.29 -0.68 -11.09
N GLY A 164 -10.48 -0.98 -10.61
CA GLY A 164 -10.83 -2.34 -10.22
C GLY A 164 -10.75 -3.36 -11.36
N HIS A 165 -11.03 -2.96 -12.59
CA HIS A 165 -11.00 -3.87 -13.75
C HIS A 165 -9.60 -4.27 -14.21
N VAL A 166 -8.54 -3.64 -13.69
CA VAL A 166 -7.15 -4.04 -13.94
C VAL A 166 -6.54 -4.84 -12.77
N ILE A 167 -7.33 -5.15 -11.76
CA ILE A 167 -6.98 -6.18 -10.76
C ILE A 167 -7.50 -7.53 -11.27
N TYR A 168 -6.61 -8.48 -11.55
CA TYR A 168 -6.95 -9.76 -12.18
C TYR A 168 -7.03 -10.92 -11.18
N ASP A 169 -6.28 -10.86 -10.06
CA ASP A 169 -6.40 -11.76 -8.89
C ASP A 169 -6.33 -10.91 -7.62
N TYR A 170 -7.49 -10.53 -7.07
CA TYR A 170 -7.53 -9.63 -5.93
C TYR A 170 -6.85 -10.21 -4.68
N ARG A 171 -6.88 -11.54 -4.49
CA ARG A 171 -6.25 -12.20 -3.32
C ARG A 171 -4.74 -12.08 -3.37
N LYS A 172 -4.14 -12.34 -4.54
CA LYS A 172 -2.70 -12.16 -4.73
C LYS A 172 -2.30 -10.69 -4.65
N TYR A 173 -3.09 -9.80 -5.25
CA TYR A 173 -2.86 -8.35 -5.23
C TYR A 173 -2.78 -7.82 -3.80
N ILE A 174 -3.79 -8.10 -2.99
CA ILE A 174 -3.87 -7.69 -1.57
C ILE A 174 -2.73 -8.30 -0.76
N ARG A 175 -2.46 -9.59 -0.92
CA ARG A 175 -1.33 -10.26 -0.25
C ARG A 175 0.00 -9.62 -0.61
N ASN A 176 0.24 -9.28 -1.87
CA ASN A 176 1.48 -8.66 -2.31
C ASN A 176 1.62 -7.23 -1.76
N MET A 177 0.52 -6.48 -1.64
CA MET A 177 0.51 -5.21 -0.92
C MET A 177 0.94 -5.38 0.55
N ALA A 178 0.40 -6.38 1.25
CA ALA A 178 0.78 -6.67 2.63
C ALA A 178 2.27 -7.06 2.76
N GLN A 179 2.80 -7.85 1.82
CA GLN A 179 4.23 -8.18 1.76
C GLN A 179 5.12 -6.96 1.48
N LEU A 180 4.59 -5.93 0.84
CA LEU A 180 5.22 -4.62 0.67
C LEU A 180 4.95 -3.67 1.84
N LYS A 181 4.36 -4.14 2.92
CA LYS A 181 4.03 -3.33 4.11
C LYS A 181 3.11 -2.13 3.81
N MET A 182 2.26 -2.24 2.78
CA MET A 182 1.24 -1.25 2.43
C MET A 182 -0.05 -1.50 3.19
N ASN A 183 -0.77 -0.44 3.56
CA ASN A 183 -1.98 -0.49 4.39
C ASN A 183 -3.19 0.25 3.80
N THR A 184 -3.10 0.73 2.55
CA THR A 184 -4.16 1.51 1.91
C THR A 184 -4.33 1.13 0.45
N LEU A 185 -5.55 0.83 0.04
CA LEU A 185 -5.93 0.56 -1.35
C LEU A 185 -7.10 1.46 -1.74
N ILE A 186 -6.91 2.28 -2.78
CA ILE A 186 -7.98 3.07 -3.40
C ILE A 186 -8.32 2.40 -4.73
N VAL A 187 -9.59 2.03 -4.90
CA VAL A 187 -10.09 1.38 -6.12
C VAL A 187 -11.13 2.24 -6.78
N TRP A 188 -10.80 2.78 -7.95
CA TRP A 188 -11.73 3.54 -8.77
C TRP A 188 -12.61 2.60 -9.61
N ASN A 189 -13.91 2.81 -9.53
CA ASN A 189 -14.90 2.11 -10.35
C ASN A 189 -16.09 3.02 -10.63
N ASP A 190 -16.52 3.09 -11.87
CA ASP A 190 -17.78 3.75 -12.20
C ASP A 190 -18.99 2.93 -11.68
N PHE A 191 -18.83 1.61 -11.61
CA PHE A 191 -19.79 0.65 -11.06
C PHE A 191 -19.10 -0.29 -10.08
N GLU A 192 -19.70 -0.51 -8.92
CA GLU A 192 -19.12 -1.42 -7.93
C GLU A 192 -19.10 -2.87 -8.45
N PRO A 193 -18.02 -3.61 -8.22
CA PRO A 193 -17.96 -5.03 -8.54
C PRO A 193 -19.02 -5.84 -7.78
N ILE A 194 -19.56 -6.89 -8.40
CA ILE A 194 -20.60 -7.72 -7.76
C ILE A 194 -20.06 -8.55 -6.57
N ASN A 195 -18.74 -8.80 -6.54
CA ASN A 195 -18.03 -9.51 -5.47
C ASN A 195 -17.26 -8.56 -4.53
N ILE A 196 -17.69 -7.30 -4.42
CA ILE A 196 -16.93 -6.28 -3.68
C ILE A 196 -16.81 -6.60 -2.18
N GLU A 197 -17.80 -7.26 -1.58
CA GLU A 197 -17.77 -7.64 -0.16
C GLU A 197 -16.65 -8.65 0.14
N ASP A 198 -16.38 -9.59 -0.76
CA ASP A 198 -15.27 -10.54 -0.62
C ASP A 198 -13.91 -9.83 -0.70
N ILE A 199 -13.80 -8.81 -1.54
CA ILE A 199 -12.59 -8.02 -1.72
C ILE A 199 -12.31 -7.16 -0.50
N ILE A 200 -13.34 -6.50 0.04
CA ILE A 200 -13.24 -5.71 1.27
C ILE A 200 -12.78 -6.61 2.42
N LYS A 201 -13.43 -7.77 2.57
CA LYS A 201 -13.05 -8.74 3.60
C LYS A 201 -11.59 -9.19 3.46
N GLU A 202 -11.13 -9.53 2.26
CA GLU A 202 -9.74 -9.94 2.03
C GLU A 202 -8.76 -8.79 2.36
N ALA A 203 -9.09 -7.54 2.00
CA ALA A 203 -8.27 -6.38 2.34
C ALA A 203 -8.16 -6.21 3.87
N HIS A 204 -9.28 -6.25 4.58
CA HIS A 204 -9.31 -6.16 6.04
C HIS A 204 -8.61 -7.33 6.73
N ASP A 205 -8.71 -8.55 6.18
CA ASP A 205 -7.98 -9.72 6.69
C ASP A 205 -6.45 -9.55 6.63
N TYR A 206 -5.95 -8.63 5.78
CA TYR A 206 -4.55 -8.21 5.71
C TYR A 206 -4.28 -6.83 6.33
N GLY A 207 -5.24 -6.25 7.04
CA GLY A 207 -5.10 -4.93 7.67
C GLY A 207 -4.97 -3.78 6.67
N ILE A 208 -5.46 -3.96 5.44
CA ILE A 208 -5.44 -2.95 4.39
C ILE A 208 -6.79 -2.25 4.36
N ARG A 209 -6.77 -0.93 4.52
CA ARG A 209 -7.96 -0.07 4.34
C ARG A 209 -8.30 0.00 2.87
N ILE A 210 -9.60 -0.07 2.57
CA ILE A 210 -10.11 -0.01 1.20
C ILE A 210 -11.07 1.17 1.00
N TYR A 211 -10.76 2.00 0.03
CA TYR A 211 -11.55 3.15 -0.38
C TYR A 211 -12.08 2.91 -1.78
N LEU A 212 -13.38 3.10 -1.97
CA LEU A 212 -14.00 2.94 -3.30
C LEU A 212 -14.21 4.31 -3.94
N GLY A 213 -13.79 4.42 -5.20
CA GLY A 213 -13.83 5.68 -5.95
C GLY A 213 -14.95 5.72 -6.99
N PHE A 214 -15.67 6.85 -7.07
CA PHE A 214 -16.59 7.14 -8.17
C PHE A 214 -16.71 8.64 -8.43
N SER A 215 -17.20 8.98 -9.64
CA SER A 215 -17.37 10.36 -10.09
C SER A 215 -18.49 11.08 -9.33
N TRP A 216 -18.21 12.33 -8.92
CA TRP A 216 -19.21 13.24 -8.36
C TRP A 216 -19.56 14.33 -9.39
N GLY A 217 -20.55 14.04 -10.22
CA GLY A 217 -21.17 14.97 -11.15
C GLY A 217 -20.48 15.09 -12.52
N TRP A 218 -19.27 14.59 -12.67
CA TRP A 218 -18.56 14.65 -13.96
C TRP A 218 -19.26 13.86 -15.06
N ASN A 219 -19.74 12.65 -14.76
CA ASN A 219 -20.44 11.82 -15.72
C ASN A 219 -21.79 12.43 -16.14
N GLU A 220 -22.50 13.06 -15.20
CA GLU A 220 -23.80 13.70 -15.42
C GLU A 220 -23.68 14.97 -16.26
N ALA A 221 -22.56 15.67 -16.17
CA ALA A 221 -22.30 16.89 -16.96
C ALA A 221 -21.84 16.62 -18.39
N ARG A 222 -21.43 15.38 -18.73
CA ARG A 222 -21.05 15.04 -20.10
C ARG A 222 -22.24 15.17 -21.05
N LYS A 223 -22.01 15.80 -22.20
CA LYS A 223 -23.04 16.00 -23.22
C LYS A 223 -23.70 14.70 -23.68
N GLU A 224 -22.95 13.63 -23.78
CA GLU A 224 -23.44 12.28 -24.13
C GLU A 224 -24.40 11.69 -23.09
N ASN A 225 -24.37 12.17 -21.84
CA ASN A 225 -25.24 11.76 -20.74
C ASN A 225 -26.32 12.80 -20.40
N GLY A 226 -26.58 13.77 -21.29
CA GLY A 226 -27.62 14.77 -21.10
C GLY A 226 -27.11 16.17 -20.73
N GLY A 227 -25.81 16.34 -20.42
CA GLY A 227 -25.15 17.65 -20.31
C GLY A 227 -25.71 18.55 -19.22
N LEU A 228 -25.72 18.12 -17.99
CA LEU A 228 -26.16 18.96 -16.86
C LEU A 228 -25.21 20.15 -16.64
N ASP A 229 -25.75 21.37 -16.76
CA ASP A 229 -25.01 22.62 -16.59
C ASP A 229 -24.87 23.00 -15.12
N ILE A 230 -23.65 22.87 -14.56
CA ILE A 230 -23.35 23.16 -13.15
C ILE A 230 -23.42 24.65 -12.78
N SER A 231 -23.53 25.56 -13.74
CA SER A 231 -23.75 26.97 -13.45
C SER A 231 -25.13 27.25 -12.84
N ASN A 232 -26.08 26.33 -13.05
CA ASN A 232 -27.46 26.43 -12.57
C ASN A 232 -27.63 25.74 -11.21
N GLU A 233 -28.23 26.40 -10.24
CA GLU A 233 -28.45 25.88 -8.88
C GLU A 233 -29.36 24.65 -8.84
N GLU A 234 -30.43 24.63 -9.66
CA GLU A 234 -31.34 23.48 -9.74
C GLU A 234 -30.59 22.23 -10.25
N THR A 235 -29.71 22.41 -11.22
CA THR A 235 -28.86 21.35 -11.78
C THR A 235 -27.87 20.85 -10.74
N LEU A 236 -27.25 21.75 -9.95
CA LEU A 236 -26.38 21.38 -8.84
C LEU A 236 -27.10 20.48 -7.84
N THR A 237 -28.32 20.83 -7.45
CA THR A 237 -29.15 20.03 -6.55
C THR A 237 -29.45 18.65 -7.15
N LYS A 238 -29.78 18.57 -8.44
CA LYS A 238 -30.00 17.28 -9.11
C LYS A 238 -28.75 16.39 -9.10
N ILE A 239 -27.58 16.97 -9.37
CA ILE A 239 -26.29 16.23 -9.30
C ILE A 239 -26.04 15.74 -7.87
N GLN A 240 -26.26 16.59 -6.87
CA GLN A 240 -26.15 16.22 -5.47
C GLN A 240 -27.06 15.02 -5.11
N ASP A 241 -28.33 15.06 -5.52
CA ASP A 241 -29.29 13.97 -5.28
C ASP A 241 -28.84 12.65 -5.94
N ILE A 242 -28.30 12.72 -7.15
CA ILE A 242 -27.74 11.56 -7.86
C ILE A 242 -26.57 10.95 -7.06
N ILE A 243 -25.62 11.77 -6.63
CA ILE A 243 -24.45 11.31 -5.84
C ILE A 243 -24.89 10.66 -4.53
N ILE A 244 -25.79 11.32 -3.79
CA ILE A 244 -26.30 10.81 -2.52
C ILE A 244 -27.06 9.50 -2.71
N SER A 245 -27.91 9.42 -3.74
CA SER A 245 -28.65 8.21 -4.08
C SER A 245 -27.72 7.06 -4.45
N LYS A 246 -26.67 7.33 -5.26
CA LYS A 246 -25.66 6.34 -5.61
C LYS A 246 -24.91 5.84 -4.35
N TYR A 247 -24.48 6.75 -3.48
CA TYR A 247 -23.83 6.34 -2.23
C TYR A 247 -24.74 5.44 -1.38
N ARG A 248 -26.02 5.85 -1.17
CA ARG A 248 -26.96 5.09 -0.36
C ARG A 248 -27.29 3.71 -0.91
N ASN A 249 -27.44 3.61 -2.22
CA ASN A 249 -27.84 2.36 -2.87
C ASN A 249 -26.65 1.37 -3.02
N ASP A 250 -25.47 1.87 -3.37
CA ASP A 250 -24.36 1.04 -3.80
C ASP A 250 -23.30 0.85 -2.70
N TYR A 251 -23.03 1.89 -1.88
CA TYR A 251 -21.87 1.91 -0.99
C TYR A 251 -22.21 1.88 0.51
N ALA A 252 -23.33 2.47 0.93
CA ALA A 252 -23.63 2.66 2.36
C ALA A 252 -23.75 1.36 3.17
N ARG A 253 -24.01 0.23 2.52
CA ARG A 253 -24.10 -1.11 3.13
C ARG A 253 -22.75 -1.81 3.26
N LEU A 254 -21.71 -1.31 2.58
CA LEU A 254 -20.41 -1.93 2.50
C LEU A 254 -19.53 -1.52 3.68
N ASP A 255 -18.74 -2.44 4.18
CA ASP A 255 -17.74 -2.21 5.24
C ASP A 255 -16.45 -1.61 4.66
N ILE A 256 -16.58 -0.45 3.98
CA ILE A 256 -15.46 0.28 3.39
C ILE A 256 -14.94 1.34 4.36
N ASP A 257 -13.66 1.67 4.25
CA ASP A 257 -13.02 2.71 5.07
C ASP A 257 -13.36 4.13 4.62
N GLY A 258 -13.89 4.30 3.40
CA GLY A 258 -14.35 5.59 2.92
C GLY A 258 -14.56 5.63 1.40
N ILE A 259 -14.81 6.84 0.91
CA ILE A 259 -15.06 7.13 -0.50
C ILE A 259 -14.00 8.07 -1.05
N TYR A 260 -13.38 7.67 -2.17
CA TYR A 260 -12.59 8.55 -3.02
C TYR A 260 -13.46 9.09 -4.15
N PHE A 261 -13.37 10.38 -4.46
CA PHE A 261 -14.14 10.96 -5.56
C PHE A 261 -13.37 12.04 -6.30
N GLN A 262 -13.70 12.21 -7.56
CA GLN A 262 -13.30 13.35 -8.38
C GLN A 262 -14.55 14.12 -8.84
N SER A 263 -14.41 15.43 -8.95
CA SER A 263 -15.50 16.31 -9.36
C SER A 263 -14.94 17.44 -10.22
N PHE A 264 -15.15 17.38 -11.53
CA PHE A 264 -14.77 18.42 -12.51
C PHE A 264 -13.29 18.86 -12.46
N THR A 265 -12.39 18.00 -12.05
CA THR A 265 -10.98 18.33 -11.85
C THR A 265 -10.16 18.36 -13.16
N GLU A 266 -10.71 17.86 -14.25
CA GLU A 266 -10.05 17.82 -15.58
C GLU A 266 -10.62 18.81 -16.59
N THR A 267 -11.39 19.81 -16.14
CA THR A 267 -11.97 20.81 -17.05
C THR A 267 -10.90 21.73 -17.63
N LYS A 268 -10.99 21.99 -18.94
CA LYS A 268 -10.12 22.97 -19.63
C LYS A 268 -10.55 24.41 -19.35
N ASP A 269 -11.84 24.63 -19.10
CA ASP A 269 -12.43 25.94 -18.86
C ASP A 269 -12.44 26.25 -17.37
N ASP A 270 -12.18 27.49 -16.99
CA ASP A 270 -12.25 27.99 -15.61
C ASP A 270 -13.65 28.47 -15.23
N SER A 271 -14.48 28.77 -16.20
CA SER A 271 -15.86 29.23 -16.01
C SER A 271 -16.82 28.68 -17.05
N ILE A 272 -18.09 28.55 -16.65
CA ILE A 272 -19.21 28.21 -17.51
C ILE A 272 -20.34 29.23 -17.29
N ASN A 273 -20.86 29.85 -18.34
CA ASN A 273 -21.88 30.91 -18.23
C ASN A 273 -21.51 32.04 -17.25
N ASN A 274 -20.24 32.48 -17.24
CA ASN A 274 -19.66 33.47 -16.31
C ASN A 274 -19.66 33.05 -14.84
N VAL A 275 -19.82 31.75 -14.55
CA VAL A 275 -19.74 31.19 -13.20
C VAL A 275 -18.44 30.40 -13.07
N VAL A 276 -17.65 30.64 -12.02
CA VAL A 276 -16.37 29.96 -11.77
C VAL A 276 -16.67 28.48 -11.43
N ILE A 277 -16.10 27.57 -12.21
CA ILE A 277 -16.33 26.13 -12.05
C ILE A 277 -15.83 25.66 -10.68
N ALA A 278 -14.64 26.06 -10.28
CA ALA A 278 -14.06 25.63 -9.00
C ALA A 278 -14.92 26.04 -7.78
N GLU A 279 -15.53 27.23 -7.81
CA GLU A 279 -16.45 27.68 -6.76
C GLU A 279 -17.70 26.79 -6.69
N ARG A 280 -18.27 26.46 -7.87
CA ARG A 280 -19.44 25.58 -7.94
C ARG A 280 -19.14 24.16 -7.48
N VAL A 281 -17.99 23.64 -7.85
CA VAL A 281 -17.55 22.31 -7.45
C VAL A 281 -17.37 22.24 -5.94
N VAL A 282 -16.68 23.20 -5.32
CA VAL A 282 -16.50 23.23 -3.85
C VAL A 282 -17.84 23.34 -3.14
N LYS A 283 -18.79 24.14 -3.67
CA LYS A 283 -20.15 24.22 -3.14
C LYS A 283 -20.86 22.85 -3.22
N LEU A 284 -20.83 22.19 -4.38
CA LEU A 284 -21.42 20.85 -4.55
C LEU A 284 -20.80 19.84 -3.59
N VAL A 285 -19.48 19.80 -3.49
CA VAL A 285 -18.73 18.90 -2.63
C VAL A 285 -19.12 19.10 -1.17
N ASN A 286 -19.09 20.35 -0.67
CA ASN A 286 -19.42 20.65 0.72
C ASN A 286 -20.87 20.34 1.06
N GLN A 287 -21.82 20.67 0.18
CA GLN A 287 -23.25 20.38 0.38
C GLN A 287 -23.51 18.86 0.37
N THR A 288 -22.89 18.12 -0.57
CA THR A 288 -23.03 16.66 -0.64
C THR A 288 -22.44 15.99 0.59
N ALA A 289 -21.23 16.39 1.00
CA ALA A 289 -20.59 15.87 2.20
C ALA A 289 -21.43 16.14 3.46
N ALA A 290 -21.97 17.34 3.60
CA ALA A 290 -22.83 17.68 4.73
C ALA A 290 -24.07 16.77 4.84
N GLU A 291 -24.68 16.37 3.72
CA GLU A 291 -25.81 15.43 3.71
C GLU A 291 -25.36 13.99 4.05
N LEU A 292 -24.20 13.54 3.52
CA LEU A 292 -23.65 12.21 3.83
C LEU A 292 -23.28 12.09 5.31
N TYR A 293 -22.67 13.11 5.89
CA TYR A 293 -22.29 13.15 7.32
C TYR A 293 -23.49 13.13 8.29
N LYS A 294 -24.68 13.51 7.84
CA LYS A 294 -25.91 13.36 8.68
C LYS A 294 -26.24 11.89 8.95
N THR A 295 -25.94 11.02 8.00
CA THR A 295 -26.26 9.58 8.08
C THR A 295 -25.05 8.73 8.47
N ASN A 296 -23.86 9.18 8.14
CA ASN A 296 -22.60 8.52 8.48
C ASN A 296 -21.56 9.58 8.89
N PRO A 297 -21.54 10.00 10.17
CA PRO A 297 -20.63 11.05 10.65
C PRO A 297 -19.15 10.71 10.52
N ASP A 298 -18.80 9.42 10.54
CA ASP A 298 -17.43 8.91 10.52
C ASP A 298 -16.96 8.55 9.10
N LEU A 299 -17.77 8.83 8.06
CA LEU A 299 -17.42 8.55 6.68
C LEU A 299 -16.18 9.34 6.25
N LEU A 300 -15.13 8.66 5.86
CA LEU A 300 -13.96 9.32 5.29
C LEU A 300 -14.20 9.63 3.80
N LEU A 301 -14.10 10.91 3.47
CA LEU A 301 -14.22 11.40 2.09
C LEU A 301 -12.86 11.89 1.59
N MET A 302 -12.48 11.48 0.37
CA MET A 302 -11.25 11.87 -0.28
C MET A 302 -11.55 12.57 -1.61
N PHE A 303 -11.22 13.85 -1.71
CA PHE A 303 -11.41 14.64 -2.93
C PHE A 303 -10.16 14.60 -3.80
N GLY A 304 -10.22 13.85 -4.89
CA GLY A 304 -9.15 13.73 -5.88
C GLY A 304 -9.03 14.97 -6.75
N LEU A 305 -7.82 15.54 -6.82
CA LEU A 305 -7.47 16.69 -7.63
C LEU A 305 -6.49 16.27 -8.74
N HIS A 306 -6.84 16.55 -10.00
CA HIS A 306 -6.04 16.07 -11.13
C HIS A 306 -4.92 17.04 -11.53
N ALA A 307 -3.68 16.58 -11.39
CA ALA A 307 -2.46 17.16 -11.94
C ALA A 307 -2.38 18.72 -11.86
N THR A 308 -1.99 19.36 -12.94
CA THR A 308 -1.82 20.83 -13.02
C THR A 308 -3.13 21.58 -13.26
N SER A 309 -4.25 20.89 -13.49
CA SER A 309 -5.55 21.54 -13.72
C SER A 309 -6.07 22.34 -12.54
N VAL A 310 -5.51 22.15 -11.36
CA VAL A 310 -5.92 22.79 -10.10
C VAL A 310 -5.05 23.99 -9.71
N THR A 311 -3.97 24.27 -10.43
CA THR A 311 -2.97 25.28 -10.05
C THR A 311 -3.57 26.64 -9.75
N GLU A 312 -4.46 27.13 -10.62
CA GLU A 312 -5.12 28.45 -10.47
C GLU A 312 -6.41 28.39 -9.63
N LYS A 313 -6.72 27.25 -9.03
CA LYS A 313 -8.00 26.98 -8.34
C LYS A 313 -7.83 26.75 -6.85
N LEU A 314 -6.60 26.80 -6.33
CA LEU A 314 -6.26 26.41 -4.96
C LEU A 314 -7.01 27.25 -3.90
N GLU A 315 -7.27 28.54 -4.15
CA GLU A 315 -8.03 29.39 -3.23
C GLU A 315 -9.50 28.95 -3.03
N TYR A 316 -10.10 28.32 -4.05
CA TYR A 316 -11.43 27.71 -3.94
C TYR A 316 -11.36 26.37 -3.25
N ILE A 317 -10.40 25.53 -3.64
CA ILE A 317 -10.18 24.20 -3.06
C ILE A 317 -9.91 24.27 -1.55
N ALA A 318 -9.20 25.31 -1.10
CA ALA A 318 -8.96 25.57 0.33
C ALA A 318 -10.25 25.73 1.16
N LYS A 319 -11.39 26.04 0.53
CA LYS A 319 -12.71 26.19 1.18
C LYS A 319 -13.50 24.88 1.28
N THR A 320 -12.91 23.76 0.86
CA THR A 320 -13.50 22.42 1.04
C THR A 320 -13.59 22.11 2.54
N ASP A 321 -14.68 21.46 2.97
CA ASP A 321 -14.91 21.04 4.37
C ASP A 321 -13.66 20.31 4.92
N GLU A 322 -13.20 20.70 6.11
CA GLU A 322 -11.96 20.21 6.73
C GLU A 322 -11.95 18.70 6.98
N ARG A 323 -13.13 18.08 7.09
CA ARG A 323 -13.28 16.63 7.24
C ARG A 323 -12.96 15.85 5.97
N ILE A 324 -12.99 16.52 4.81
CA ILE A 324 -12.67 15.90 3.51
C ILE A 324 -11.15 15.96 3.32
N MET A 325 -10.53 14.81 3.13
CA MET A 325 -9.12 14.74 2.75
C MET A 325 -8.95 15.24 1.31
N ILE A 326 -8.05 16.19 1.10
CA ILE A 326 -7.62 16.59 -0.24
C ILE A 326 -6.57 15.58 -0.71
N VAL A 327 -6.81 14.95 -1.86
CA VAL A 327 -5.88 14.00 -2.47
C VAL A 327 -5.44 14.52 -3.83
N TRP A 328 -4.18 14.85 -3.98
CA TRP A 328 -3.65 15.37 -5.22
C TRP A 328 -3.02 14.26 -6.07
N GLU A 329 -3.46 14.11 -7.30
CA GLU A 329 -2.79 13.28 -8.29
C GLU A 329 -1.66 14.09 -8.92
N ASP A 330 -0.44 13.58 -8.83
CA ASP A 330 0.74 14.32 -9.27
C ASP A 330 0.74 14.62 -10.79
N CYS A 331 1.67 15.50 -11.20
CA CYS A 331 1.68 16.05 -12.55
C CYS A 331 2.07 15.08 -13.66
N GLY A 332 2.45 13.82 -13.37
CA GLY A 332 2.81 12.92 -14.44
C GLY A 332 3.71 11.76 -14.08
N ALA A 333 4.80 11.53 -14.80
CA ALA A 333 5.63 10.34 -14.69
C ALA A 333 6.58 10.38 -13.48
N PHE A 334 6.08 10.12 -12.30
CA PHE A 334 6.92 9.82 -11.16
C PHE A 334 7.73 8.52 -11.43
N PRO A 335 9.01 8.39 -11.18
CA PRO A 335 9.94 9.33 -10.58
C PRO A 335 10.62 10.24 -11.63
N TYR A 336 10.18 11.35 -11.78
CA TYR A 336 10.51 12.47 -12.65
C TYR A 336 11.82 12.37 -13.48
N ASN A 337 11.69 12.35 -14.71
CA ASN A 337 12.49 12.79 -15.85
C ASN A 337 11.49 12.88 -16.99
N TYR A 338 10.52 13.78 -16.85
CA TYR A 338 9.33 13.79 -17.66
C TYR A 338 9.02 15.19 -18.16
N ILE A 339 8.19 15.27 -19.15
CA ILE A 339 7.78 16.52 -19.78
C ILE A 339 6.26 16.67 -19.56
N PRO A 340 5.80 17.30 -18.49
CA PRO A 340 4.40 17.70 -18.38
C PRO A 340 4.15 18.95 -19.21
N GLU A 341 2.93 19.12 -19.66
CA GLU A 341 2.59 20.27 -20.52
C GLU A 341 2.65 21.64 -19.83
N LYS A 342 2.50 21.71 -18.51
CA LYS A 342 2.40 22.97 -17.75
C LYS A 342 3.47 23.17 -16.69
N ILE A 343 4.17 22.13 -16.31
CA ILE A 343 5.30 22.15 -15.37
C ILE A 343 6.43 21.42 -16.05
N GLU A 344 7.59 22.07 -16.17
CA GLU A 344 8.67 21.61 -17.03
C GLU A 344 9.85 21.02 -16.26
N ASN A 345 9.85 21.14 -14.94
CA ASN A 345 10.97 20.71 -14.14
C ASN A 345 10.56 20.21 -12.75
N TYR A 346 11.48 19.52 -12.10
CA TYR A 346 11.29 18.92 -10.80
C TYR A 346 11.06 19.95 -9.69
N ASP A 347 11.74 21.09 -9.73
CA ASP A 347 11.64 22.11 -8.67
C ASP A 347 10.25 22.73 -8.65
N GLU A 348 9.67 23.05 -9.80
CA GLU A 348 8.27 23.54 -9.90
C GLU A 348 7.27 22.48 -9.39
N THR A 349 7.52 21.20 -9.69
CA THR A 349 6.69 20.09 -9.19
C THR A 349 6.79 20.02 -7.65
N CYS A 350 7.97 20.17 -7.08
CA CYS A 350 8.17 20.21 -5.63
C CYS A 350 7.46 21.41 -4.98
N GLU A 351 7.53 22.58 -5.58
CA GLU A 351 6.86 23.79 -5.08
C GLU A 351 5.34 23.63 -5.10
N LEU A 352 4.76 23.13 -6.19
CA LEU A 352 3.33 22.87 -6.29
C LEU A 352 2.88 21.82 -5.28
N SER A 353 3.60 20.69 -5.20
CA SER A 353 3.31 19.62 -4.24
C SER A 353 3.29 20.12 -2.80
N LYS A 354 4.30 20.88 -2.42
CA LYS A 354 4.37 21.48 -1.09
C LYS A 354 3.24 22.48 -0.84
N LYS A 355 2.92 23.33 -1.83
CA LYS A 355 1.82 24.30 -1.74
C LYS A 355 0.48 23.61 -1.49
N ILE A 356 0.21 22.51 -2.18
CA ILE A 356 -1.03 21.75 -2.01
C ILE A 356 -1.03 20.99 -0.68
N ALA A 357 0.10 20.38 -0.29
CA ALA A 357 0.22 19.63 0.94
C ALA A 357 -0.07 20.44 2.22
N VAL A 358 0.15 21.77 2.15
CA VAL A 358 -0.11 22.68 3.28
C VAL A 358 -1.27 23.65 3.02
N LEU A 359 -2.10 23.38 2.01
CA LEU A 359 -3.16 24.28 1.54
C LEU A 359 -4.12 24.72 2.65
N ARG A 360 -4.46 23.83 3.56
CA ARG A 360 -5.31 24.07 4.74
C ARG A 360 -4.54 23.94 6.07
N GLY A 361 -3.21 23.89 6.01
CA GLY A 361 -2.34 23.77 7.18
C GLY A 361 -1.54 22.47 7.23
N LYS A 362 -0.51 22.42 8.07
CA LYS A 362 0.42 21.28 8.17
C LYS A 362 -0.17 20.03 8.82
N ASN A 363 -1.21 20.21 9.62
CA ASN A 363 -1.86 19.12 10.36
C ASN A 363 -3.16 18.66 9.69
N ASP A 364 -3.46 19.20 8.50
CA ASP A 364 -4.61 18.78 7.72
C ASP A 364 -4.44 17.35 7.19
N ASN A 365 -5.54 16.66 6.94
CA ASN A 365 -5.54 15.38 6.24
C ASN A 365 -5.28 15.63 4.75
N PHE A 366 -4.13 15.19 4.28
CA PHE A 366 -3.69 15.35 2.90
C PHE A 366 -3.26 14.01 2.31
N GLY A 367 -3.53 13.82 1.03
CA GLY A 367 -3.07 12.65 0.29
C GLY A 367 -2.45 13.02 -1.05
N VAL A 368 -1.63 12.13 -1.57
CA VAL A 368 -1.10 12.21 -2.93
C VAL A 368 -1.16 10.86 -3.62
N VAL A 369 -1.52 10.89 -4.91
CA VAL A 369 -1.41 9.74 -5.83
C VAL A 369 -0.26 10.04 -6.77
N THR A 370 0.87 9.37 -6.56
CA THR A 370 2.03 9.50 -7.45
C THR A 370 1.83 8.65 -8.70
N LYS A 371 2.21 9.17 -9.87
CA LYS A 371 2.10 8.47 -11.16
C LYS A 371 3.47 7.97 -11.60
N GLY A 372 3.71 6.71 -11.63
CA GLY A 372 5.05 6.19 -11.99
C GLY A 372 5.14 4.67 -12.07
N LEU A 373 4.07 4.00 -11.67
CA LEU A 373 3.93 2.55 -11.83
C LEU A 373 2.84 2.26 -12.89
N ILE A 374 2.85 3.05 -13.96
CA ILE A 374 1.80 3.08 -15.00
C ILE A 374 2.33 2.41 -16.27
N CYS A 375 1.57 1.45 -16.78
CA CYS A 375 1.78 0.81 -18.09
C CYS A 375 0.57 1.02 -19.03
N LEU A 376 -0.28 2.02 -18.77
CA LEU A 376 -1.47 2.26 -19.57
C LEU A 376 -1.15 3.01 -20.87
N ASP A 377 -1.83 2.57 -21.89
CA ASP A 377 -2.08 3.33 -23.10
C ASP A 377 -3.49 3.94 -22.99
N TRP A 378 -3.56 5.22 -22.70
CA TRP A 378 -4.81 5.95 -22.52
C TRP A 378 -5.69 5.97 -23.78
N GLU A 379 -5.12 5.83 -24.99
CA GLU A 379 -5.86 5.77 -26.24
C GLU A 379 -6.67 4.47 -26.36
N THR A 380 -6.18 3.40 -25.77
CA THR A 380 -6.83 2.08 -25.77
C THR A 380 -7.56 1.75 -24.48
N PHE A 381 -7.43 2.57 -23.43
CA PHE A 381 -8.10 2.37 -22.16
C PHE A 381 -9.62 2.43 -22.31
N LYS A 382 -10.30 1.40 -21.79
CA LYS A 382 -11.77 1.32 -21.84
C LYS A 382 -12.34 1.26 -20.43
N HIS A 383 -13.14 2.25 -20.08
CA HIS A 383 -13.95 2.20 -18.88
C HIS A 383 -14.96 1.04 -18.95
N ILE A 384 -15.12 0.34 -17.85
CA ILE A 384 -16.19 -0.66 -17.70
C ILE A 384 -17.49 0.09 -17.48
N ARG A 385 -18.51 -0.22 -18.28
CA ARG A 385 -19.80 0.50 -18.30
C ARG A 385 -20.92 -0.22 -17.56
N ASP A 386 -20.60 -1.28 -16.82
CA ASP A 386 -21.57 -2.07 -16.05
C ASP A 386 -20.87 -2.75 -14.88
N ARG A 387 -21.65 -3.38 -13.99
CA ARG A 387 -21.12 -4.18 -12.89
C ARG A 387 -20.37 -5.41 -13.43
N PHE A 388 -19.30 -5.79 -12.77
CA PHE A 388 -18.41 -6.87 -13.19
C PHE A 388 -17.90 -7.67 -12.01
N VAL A 389 -17.27 -8.82 -12.28
CA VAL A 389 -16.53 -9.59 -11.27
C VAL A 389 -15.08 -9.13 -11.26
N MET A 390 -14.61 -8.58 -10.15
CA MET A 390 -13.25 -8.08 -10.01
C MET A 390 -12.31 -9.18 -9.53
N GLY A 391 -11.16 -9.31 -10.20
CA GLY A 391 -10.03 -10.10 -9.70
C GLY A 391 -10.25 -11.61 -9.66
N GLU A 392 -11.05 -12.16 -10.57
CA GLU A 392 -11.29 -13.61 -10.72
C GLU A 392 -10.87 -14.10 -12.11
N GLN A 393 -9.81 -13.52 -12.69
CA GLN A 393 -9.29 -13.94 -13.97
C GLN A 393 -8.50 -15.26 -13.85
N SER A 394 -8.46 -16.02 -14.96
CA SER A 394 -7.70 -17.26 -14.96
C SER A 394 -6.18 -17.00 -14.89
N GLU A 395 -5.44 -17.91 -14.24
CA GLU A 395 -3.96 -17.85 -14.22
C GLU A 395 -3.35 -17.76 -15.62
N ARG A 396 -3.96 -18.42 -16.60
CA ARG A 396 -3.49 -18.36 -17.99
C ARG A 396 -3.62 -16.94 -18.56
N PHE A 397 -4.74 -16.25 -18.28
CA PHE A 397 -4.93 -14.86 -18.70
C PHE A 397 -3.88 -13.97 -18.08
N ILE A 398 -3.67 -14.06 -16.77
CA ILE A 398 -2.71 -13.25 -16.02
C ILE A 398 -1.29 -13.47 -16.54
N LYS A 399 -0.86 -14.72 -16.71
CA LYS A 399 0.46 -15.06 -17.27
C LYS A 399 0.67 -14.53 -18.70
N ASN A 400 -0.36 -14.60 -19.55
CA ASN A 400 -0.27 -14.04 -20.89
C ASN A 400 -0.13 -12.51 -20.83
N ARG A 401 -0.91 -11.87 -19.96
CA ARG A 401 -0.85 -10.42 -19.76
C ARG A 401 0.53 -9.98 -19.25
N LEU A 402 1.11 -10.75 -18.32
CA LEU A 402 2.47 -10.52 -17.83
C LEU A 402 3.48 -10.50 -18.99
N VAL A 403 3.42 -11.49 -19.88
CA VAL A 403 4.32 -11.56 -21.06
C VAL A 403 4.16 -10.32 -21.96
N GLU A 404 2.93 -9.91 -22.22
CA GLU A 404 2.64 -8.70 -23.04
C GLU A 404 3.23 -7.44 -22.42
N LYS A 405 3.14 -7.30 -21.09
CA LYS A 405 3.54 -6.09 -20.37
C LYS A 405 4.99 -6.09 -19.89
N LYS A 406 5.68 -7.21 -19.95
CA LYS A 406 7.07 -7.34 -19.44
C LYS A 406 8.01 -6.25 -19.96
N LYS A 407 7.90 -5.88 -21.22
CA LYS A 407 8.73 -4.83 -21.83
C LYS A 407 8.49 -3.45 -21.18
N PHE A 408 7.25 -3.13 -20.88
CA PHE A 408 6.90 -1.86 -20.23
C PHE A 408 7.39 -1.83 -18.79
N TRP A 409 7.25 -2.92 -18.05
CA TRP A 409 7.75 -3.01 -16.69
C TRP A 409 9.28 -2.97 -16.62
N ASN A 410 9.99 -3.56 -17.56
CA ASN A 410 11.43 -3.41 -17.65
C ASN A 410 11.84 -1.95 -17.88
N TYR A 411 11.08 -1.21 -18.69
CA TYR A 411 11.28 0.22 -18.87
C TYR A 411 11.03 0.99 -17.55
N ILE A 412 9.92 0.70 -16.85
CA ILE A 412 9.59 1.33 -15.58
C ILE A 412 10.67 1.04 -14.53
N ASN A 413 11.10 -0.21 -14.39
CA ASN A 413 12.16 -0.57 -13.45
C ASN A 413 13.45 0.21 -13.74
N SER A 414 13.85 0.31 -15.01
CA SER A 414 15.03 1.07 -15.42
C SER A 414 14.87 2.57 -15.14
N HIS A 415 13.68 3.11 -15.40
CA HIS A 415 13.37 4.52 -15.14
C HIS A 415 13.44 4.84 -13.65
N TRP A 416 12.88 3.98 -12.81
CA TRP A 416 12.94 4.10 -11.35
C TRP A 416 14.36 3.98 -10.82
N LEU A 417 15.16 3.04 -11.33
CA LEU A 417 16.55 2.87 -10.93
C LEU A 417 17.39 4.13 -11.24
N ASN A 418 17.15 4.74 -12.40
CA ASN A 418 17.88 5.94 -12.83
C ASN A 418 17.45 7.23 -12.12
N ASN A 419 16.23 7.28 -11.65
CA ASN A 419 15.61 8.50 -11.08
C ASN A 419 15.18 8.34 -9.60
N ALA A 420 15.69 7.32 -8.92
CA ALA A 420 15.31 6.99 -7.54
C ALA A 420 15.44 8.18 -6.57
N ASP A 421 16.45 9.06 -6.77
CA ASP A 421 16.67 10.23 -5.94
C ASP A 421 15.51 11.23 -6.02
N TYR A 422 14.90 11.43 -7.19
CA TYR A 422 13.76 12.32 -7.34
C TYR A 422 12.53 11.79 -6.58
N ALA A 423 12.23 10.50 -6.74
CA ALA A 423 11.14 9.84 -6.02
C ALA A 423 11.34 9.93 -4.51
N TYR A 424 12.52 9.58 -4.05
CA TYR A 424 12.89 9.61 -2.63
C TYR A 424 12.76 11.03 -2.04
N ASN A 425 13.30 12.04 -2.72
CA ASN A 425 13.24 13.43 -2.27
C ASN A 425 11.80 13.95 -2.23
N MET A 426 10.93 13.55 -3.17
CA MET A 426 9.52 13.92 -3.14
C MET A 426 8.80 13.29 -1.95
N VAL A 427 9.01 12.01 -1.65
CA VAL A 427 8.43 11.36 -0.47
C VAL A 427 8.86 12.08 0.82
N LYS A 428 10.16 12.44 0.95
CA LYS A 428 10.65 13.22 2.09
C LYS A 428 10.04 14.61 2.16
N LEU A 429 9.90 15.29 1.03
CA LEU A 429 9.27 16.61 0.96
C LEU A 429 7.84 16.57 1.48
N LEU A 430 7.04 15.59 1.01
CA LEU A 430 5.65 15.42 1.41
C LEU A 430 5.52 15.10 2.90
N LYS A 431 6.31 14.14 3.41
CA LYS A 431 6.38 13.81 4.84
C LYS A 431 6.67 15.04 5.70
N ASN A 432 7.63 15.87 5.27
CA ASN A 432 8.04 17.04 6.03
C ASN A 432 7.07 18.22 5.90
N ALA A 433 6.29 18.27 4.81
CA ALA A 433 5.32 19.33 4.58
C ALA A 433 4.05 19.12 5.42
N ASN A 434 3.61 17.90 5.60
CA ASN A 434 2.36 17.56 6.29
C ASN A 434 2.52 16.30 7.14
N GLU A 435 2.09 16.35 8.40
CA GLU A 435 2.26 15.26 9.37
C GLU A 435 1.32 14.07 9.14
N ASN A 436 0.20 14.29 8.44
CA ASN A 436 -0.86 13.30 8.20
C ASN A 436 -0.94 12.85 6.73
N THR A 437 0.18 12.88 6.02
CA THR A 437 0.21 12.57 4.58
C THR A 437 -0.10 11.10 4.30
N LEU A 438 -1.12 10.86 3.46
CA LEU A 438 -1.33 9.61 2.72
C LEU A 438 -0.52 9.65 1.43
N ILE A 439 0.26 8.61 1.13
CA ILE A 439 0.95 8.48 -0.14
C ILE A 439 0.58 7.16 -0.81
N THR A 440 -0.04 7.24 -1.98
CA THR A 440 -0.37 6.10 -2.82
C THR A 440 0.28 6.24 -4.20
N ALA A 441 0.52 5.12 -4.88
CA ALA A 441 0.95 5.12 -6.26
C ALA A 441 -0.16 4.61 -7.18
N LEU A 442 -0.30 5.24 -8.34
CA LEU A 442 -1.13 4.75 -9.42
C LEU A 442 -0.45 3.54 -10.06
N VAL A 443 -1.06 2.36 -9.87
CA VAL A 443 -0.65 1.11 -10.51
C VAL A 443 -1.73 0.68 -11.49
N GLU A 444 -1.32 0.41 -12.69
CA GLU A 444 -2.20 -0.03 -13.74
C GLU A 444 -1.72 -1.35 -14.32
N ASP A 445 -2.72 -2.18 -14.65
CA ASP A 445 -2.53 -3.43 -15.35
C ASP A 445 -1.90 -4.56 -14.53
N GLY A 446 -2.72 -5.44 -14.06
CA GLY A 446 -2.65 -6.74 -13.39
C GLY A 446 -1.35 -7.52 -13.20
N MET A 447 -0.23 -6.85 -13.18
CA MET A 447 1.10 -7.45 -13.09
C MET A 447 1.50 -7.71 -11.65
N PHE A 448 0.88 -6.96 -10.76
CA PHE A 448 1.21 -6.96 -9.36
C PHE A 448 0.80 -8.27 -8.64
N GLU A 449 -0.10 -9.02 -9.24
CA GLU A 449 -0.55 -10.32 -8.76
C GLU A 449 0.45 -11.44 -8.98
N GLU A 450 1.15 -11.43 -10.10
CA GLU A 450 2.10 -12.51 -10.42
C GLU A 450 3.51 -12.20 -9.94
N GLN A 451 3.86 -10.92 -9.89
CA GLN A 451 5.22 -10.48 -9.64
C GLN A 451 5.26 -9.18 -8.87
N ILE A 452 6.19 -9.05 -7.93
CA ILE A 452 6.56 -7.77 -7.35
C ILE A 452 7.73 -7.21 -8.16
N PHE A 453 7.49 -6.11 -8.89
CA PHE A 453 8.52 -5.45 -9.66
C PHE A 453 9.42 -4.61 -8.78
N PHE A 454 10.67 -4.46 -9.19
CA PHE A 454 11.68 -3.65 -8.51
C PHE A 454 11.17 -2.24 -8.20
N ALA A 455 10.54 -1.56 -9.16
CA ALA A 455 10.00 -0.22 -8.98
C ALA A 455 8.95 -0.16 -7.85
N ALA A 456 8.04 -1.14 -7.78
CA ALA A 456 7.00 -1.20 -6.73
C ALA A 456 7.61 -1.49 -5.35
N ALA A 457 8.59 -2.39 -5.27
CA ALA A 457 9.30 -2.70 -4.04
C ALA A 457 10.14 -1.51 -3.56
N LEU A 458 10.83 -0.82 -4.46
CA LEU A 458 11.61 0.38 -4.13
C LEU A 458 10.72 1.50 -3.61
N TYR A 459 9.60 1.74 -4.28
CA TYR A 459 8.60 2.70 -3.82
C TYR A 459 8.09 2.38 -2.40
N ALA A 460 7.74 1.13 -2.14
CA ALA A 460 7.27 0.69 -0.83
C ALA A 460 8.32 0.94 0.26
N GLU A 461 9.60 0.64 -0.01
CA GLU A 461 10.69 0.89 0.93
C GLU A 461 10.96 2.40 1.13
N MET A 462 10.76 3.25 0.13
CA MET A 462 10.83 4.71 0.29
C MET A 462 9.73 5.25 1.22
N LEU A 463 8.53 4.66 1.19
CA LEU A 463 7.44 5.03 2.11
C LEU A 463 7.68 4.49 3.51
N TRP A 464 8.34 3.33 3.61
CA TRP A 464 8.64 2.70 4.88
C TRP A 464 9.77 3.40 5.63
N ASP A 465 10.88 3.73 4.95
CA ASP A 465 12.07 4.27 5.59
C ASP A 465 12.64 5.47 4.82
N THR A 466 12.32 6.68 5.30
CA THR A 466 12.82 7.94 4.75
C THR A 466 14.15 8.39 5.35
N GLU A 467 14.72 7.64 6.26
CA GLU A 467 16.01 7.96 6.88
C GLU A 467 17.20 7.35 6.11
N LYS A 468 16.99 6.25 5.42
CA LYS A 468 17.97 5.67 4.50
C LYS A 468 18.06 6.48 3.22
N THR A 469 19.21 6.42 2.56
CA THR A 469 19.39 7.00 1.23
C THR A 469 18.70 6.15 0.15
N SER A 470 18.41 6.74 -1.00
CA SER A 470 17.89 6.01 -2.17
C SER A 470 18.78 4.83 -2.56
N GLN A 471 20.12 4.98 -2.48
CA GLN A 471 21.08 3.94 -2.79
C GLN A 471 21.05 2.77 -1.79
N GLU A 472 20.86 3.04 -0.51
CA GLU A 472 20.66 1.99 0.50
C GLU A 472 19.36 1.24 0.28
N LEU A 473 18.29 1.94 -0.11
CA LEU A 473 17.00 1.31 -0.44
C LEU A 473 17.11 0.46 -1.72
N ILE A 474 17.80 0.94 -2.75
CA ILE A 474 18.08 0.15 -3.96
C ILE A 474 18.82 -1.14 -3.60
N ARG A 475 19.88 -1.07 -2.80
CA ARG A 475 20.62 -2.26 -2.34
C ARG A 475 19.73 -3.21 -1.55
N LYS A 476 18.91 -2.67 -0.65
CA LYS A 476 17.94 -3.45 0.12
C LYS A 476 16.98 -4.20 -0.79
N VAL A 477 16.37 -3.52 -1.75
CA VAL A 477 15.40 -4.13 -2.66
C VAL A 477 16.05 -5.19 -3.57
N SER A 478 17.33 -5.00 -3.95
CA SER A 478 18.01 -5.96 -4.82
C SER A 478 18.30 -7.33 -4.20
N ILE A 479 18.22 -7.46 -2.88
CA ILE A 479 18.32 -8.76 -2.19
C ILE A 479 16.95 -9.38 -1.86
N ARG A 480 15.86 -8.70 -2.21
CA ARG A 480 14.52 -9.18 -1.94
C ARG A 480 14.19 -10.41 -2.80
N LYS A 481 13.75 -11.48 -2.13
CA LYS A 481 13.56 -12.80 -2.73
C LYS A 481 12.47 -12.86 -3.81
N ASP A 482 11.40 -12.06 -3.66
CA ASP A 482 10.22 -12.07 -4.53
C ASP A 482 10.22 -10.99 -5.62
N VAL A 483 11.32 -10.22 -5.74
CA VAL A 483 11.46 -9.16 -6.75
C VAL A 483 12.09 -9.70 -8.01
N GLU A 484 11.49 -9.38 -9.15
CA GLU A 484 12.08 -9.57 -10.48
C GLU A 484 12.52 -8.22 -11.06
N PHE A 485 13.69 -8.26 -11.72
CA PHE A 485 14.33 -7.13 -12.41
C PHE A 485 14.04 -7.14 -13.91
#